data_865416d2730fedf830609c9044a68bb2
#
_entry.id   865416d2730fedf830609c9044a68bb2
#
_cell.length_a   1.000
_cell.length_b   1.000
_cell.length_c   1.000
_cell.angle_alpha   90.00
_cell.angle_beta   90.00
_cell.angle_gamma   90.00
#
_symmetry.space_group_name_H-M   'P 1'
#
loop_
_entity.id
_entity.type
_entity.pdbx_description
1 polymer ?
#
loop_
_entity_poly.entity_id
_entity_poly.type
_entity_poly.pdbx_seq_one_letter_code
_entity_poly.pdbx_strand_id
1 'polypeptide(L)'
;MPSISRPLRLGLVSAALAPLLGVAACSGSGTGTSSSSGASGGGSTATADSRSASDVVTDYLGYVGGKAGKADAGLDPVTLGWVNVEGGPGGNPEATLGARAAVKYVNDKLGGIGGHPLKLNVCTVVSAEEEGQKCGQQLLGAKDVSAIGVGNLYVGDASFNSVIAGKKPVLVGVATGPTMPTAKNTFSTFGDLPHIFGTWGSYARDTLKAKTAAVIHTNTPGDKIASGAAVKGLKAAGLKVKSVGFDAQSTDLIGPVTAAGANTADVVVPISIGGGCVGIAKALKQLNVTKPVVSTPLCMSPDVAQGLGGDLPTWTYGVAQTLPMDSSAADSKAFLKASAQVGLGKDDQTKVFAPLGWSTILTYAKVLDAIGPDKITPASVTEQLKKFPGPVIMGAAEVECGKYPDAPAVCNDQARFYQYEGKGRFKPLTDWIRPPQ
;
A
#
# COMPACT_ATOMS: atom_id res chain seq x y z
N MET A 1 22.67 43.97 -16.80
CA MET A 1 23.92 43.95 -17.58
C MET A 1 25.09 43.61 -16.66
N PRO A 2 26.01 42.71 -16.99
CA PRO A 2 26.31 42.16 -18.30
C PRO A 2 26.14 40.64 -18.40
N SER A 3 26.01 40.19 -19.64
CA SER A 3 26.08 38.87 -20.18
C SER A 3 27.52 38.32 -20.19
N ILE A 4 27.70 36.99 -20.01
CA ILE A 4 28.87 36.30 -20.53
C ILE A 4 28.44 34.92 -21.07
N SER A 5 28.87 34.71 -22.28
CA SER A 5 28.69 33.72 -23.29
C SER A 5 29.20 32.27 -22.94
N ARG A 6 28.57 31.31 -23.64
CA ARG A 6 29.00 29.90 -23.81
C ARG A 6 30.33 29.79 -24.60
N PRO A 7 30.98 28.61 -24.52
CA PRO A 7 31.33 27.97 -25.78
C PRO A 7 30.85 26.52 -25.92
N LEU A 8 30.44 26.23 -27.16
CA LEU A 8 30.32 24.88 -27.74
C LEU A 8 31.69 24.16 -27.76
N ARG A 9 31.71 22.86 -27.59
CA ARG A 9 32.70 21.97 -28.20
C ARG A 9 32.04 20.71 -28.77
N LEU A 10 32.22 20.57 -30.07
CA LEU A 10 31.98 19.43 -30.94
C LEU A 10 33.11 18.37 -30.78
N GLY A 11 32.78 17.14 -31.15
CA GLY A 11 33.72 16.10 -31.65
C GLY A 11 33.71 14.87 -30.72
N LEU A 12 33.71 13.66 -31.15
CA LEU A 12 33.93 12.98 -32.44
C LEU A 12 33.32 11.57 -32.37
N VAL A 13 32.85 11.11 -33.49
CA VAL A 13 32.40 9.76 -33.85
C VAL A 13 33.58 8.78 -33.86
N SER A 14 33.37 7.55 -33.37
CA SER A 14 34.16 6.40 -33.85
C SER A 14 33.33 5.14 -33.82
N ALA A 15 33.11 4.58 -34.96
CA ALA A 15 32.52 3.27 -35.24
C ALA A 15 33.64 2.22 -35.31
N ALA A 16 33.37 1.00 -34.86
CA ALA A 16 34.04 -0.22 -35.30
C ALA A 16 33.20 -1.47 -34.93
N LEU A 17 32.64 -2.06 -35.90
CA LEU A 17 32.72 -3.41 -36.50
C LEU A 17 32.66 -4.63 -35.54
N ALA A 18 31.69 -5.47 -35.87
CA ALA A 18 31.55 -6.89 -35.48
C ALA A 18 32.58 -7.78 -36.18
N PRO A 19 32.74 -9.05 -35.75
CA PRO A 19 32.20 -10.10 -36.60
C PRO A 19 31.50 -11.28 -35.90
N LEU A 20 30.68 -11.94 -36.71
CA LEU A 20 29.99 -13.22 -36.56
C LEU A 20 30.93 -14.45 -36.51
N LEU A 21 30.38 -15.52 -35.98
CA LEU A 21 30.56 -16.96 -36.29
C LEU A 21 30.32 -17.74 -34.97
N GLY A 22 29.60 -18.86 -34.87
CA GLY A 22 29.05 -19.83 -35.81
C GLY A 22 28.37 -20.96 -35.03
N VAL A 23 27.49 -21.59 -35.68
CA VAL A 23 26.62 -22.75 -35.49
C VAL A 23 27.22 -23.96 -34.74
N ALA A 24 26.39 -24.66 -33.91
CA ALA A 24 26.18 -26.12 -34.04
C ALA A 24 24.98 -26.60 -33.21
N ALA A 25 24.08 -27.25 -33.91
CA ALA A 25 22.98 -28.04 -33.37
C ALA A 25 23.46 -29.47 -33.01
N CYS A 26 22.85 -30.06 -31.97
CA CYS A 26 22.68 -31.53 -31.93
C CYS A 26 21.45 -31.88 -31.07
N SER A 27 20.54 -32.56 -31.71
CA SER A 27 19.39 -33.28 -31.22
C SER A 27 19.80 -34.55 -30.44
N GLY A 28 19.03 -34.92 -29.42
CA GLY A 28 19.15 -36.18 -28.74
C GLY A 28 17.96 -36.50 -27.86
N SER A 29 17.03 -37.30 -28.38
CA SER A 29 15.94 -37.92 -27.65
C SER A 29 16.48 -39.03 -26.72
N GLY A 30 15.94 -39.15 -25.52
CA GLY A 30 16.25 -40.26 -24.62
C GLY A 30 15.27 -40.36 -23.47
N THR A 31 14.27 -41.22 -23.61
CA THR A 31 13.40 -41.79 -22.56
C THR A 31 14.20 -42.64 -21.58
N GLY A 32 13.92 -42.50 -20.27
CA GLY A 32 14.46 -43.41 -19.27
C GLY A 32 13.93 -43.15 -17.88
N THR A 33 13.11 -44.05 -17.42
CA THR A 33 12.50 -44.21 -16.11
C THR A 33 13.48 -44.56 -14.98
N SER A 34 13.08 -44.18 -13.77
CA SER A 34 13.17 -44.83 -12.43
C SER A 34 14.24 -44.42 -11.43
N SER A 35 13.68 -44.03 -10.30
CA SER A 35 13.91 -44.41 -8.89
C SER A 35 15.16 -43.95 -8.14
N SER A 36 14.84 -43.25 -7.08
CA SER A 36 15.18 -43.42 -5.64
C SER A 36 16.45 -42.77 -5.07
N SER A 37 16.15 -42.16 -3.94
CA SER A 37 16.91 -42.00 -2.69
C SER A 37 17.93 -40.86 -2.55
N GLY A 38 17.51 -39.88 -1.75
CA GLY A 38 18.14 -39.44 -0.51
C GLY A 38 19.40 -38.61 -0.55
N ALA A 39 19.26 -37.35 -0.20
CA ALA A 39 20.16 -36.71 0.78
C ALA A 39 19.70 -35.26 1.06
N SER A 40 19.61 -34.95 2.35
CA SER A 40 19.32 -33.68 2.96
C SER A 40 20.33 -32.61 2.53
N GLY A 41 19.81 -31.48 2.03
CA GLY A 41 20.58 -30.26 1.86
C GLY A 41 19.64 -29.09 2.09
N GLY A 42 19.71 -28.45 3.27
CA GLY A 42 18.91 -27.30 3.63
C GLY A 42 19.21 -26.10 2.75
N GLY A 43 18.48 -25.96 1.67
CA GLY A 43 18.38 -24.74 0.89
C GLY A 43 17.15 -24.00 1.31
N SER A 44 17.31 -22.81 1.91
CA SER A 44 16.22 -21.87 2.19
C SER A 44 15.60 -21.48 0.85
N THR A 45 14.59 -22.18 0.41
CA THR A 45 13.78 -21.82 -0.74
C THR A 45 13.01 -20.56 -0.38
N ALA A 46 13.23 -19.47 -1.10
CA ALA A 46 12.34 -18.34 -1.12
C ALA A 46 10.92 -18.90 -1.37
N THR A 47 10.03 -18.71 -0.40
CA THR A 47 8.62 -19.09 -0.53
C THR A 47 8.06 -18.32 -1.72
N ALA A 48 7.78 -19.02 -2.82
CA ALA A 48 6.96 -18.50 -3.90
C ALA A 48 5.60 -18.15 -3.30
N ASP A 49 4.98 -17.09 -3.81
CA ASP A 49 3.62 -16.68 -3.41
C ASP A 49 2.69 -17.91 -3.52
N SER A 50 2.23 -18.41 -2.38
CA SER A 50 1.42 -19.64 -2.32
C SER A 50 -0.01 -19.43 -2.80
N ARG A 51 -0.39 -18.17 -3.12
CA ARG A 51 -1.70 -17.87 -3.69
C ARG A 51 -1.87 -18.57 -5.04
N SER A 52 -3.03 -19.17 -5.26
CA SER A 52 -3.37 -19.70 -6.57
C SER A 52 -3.45 -18.56 -7.59
N ALA A 53 -3.29 -18.86 -8.88
CA ALA A 53 -3.42 -17.85 -9.93
C ALA A 53 -4.80 -17.17 -9.93
N SER A 54 -5.83 -17.81 -9.37
CA SER A 54 -7.17 -17.26 -9.19
C SER A 54 -7.27 -16.21 -8.07
N ASP A 55 -6.32 -16.22 -7.13
CA ASP A 55 -6.33 -15.34 -5.96
C ASP A 55 -5.57 -14.02 -6.20
N VAL A 56 -4.90 -13.92 -7.34
CA VAL A 56 -4.07 -12.77 -7.73
C VAL A 56 -4.67 -12.11 -8.96
N VAL A 57 -5.02 -10.83 -8.85
CA VAL A 57 -5.62 -10.08 -9.97
C VAL A 57 -4.53 -9.55 -10.91
N THR A 58 -4.41 -10.16 -12.07
CA THR A 58 -3.50 -9.74 -13.15
C THR A 58 -4.21 -9.36 -14.43
N ASP A 59 -5.42 -9.84 -14.64
CA ASP A 59 -6.34 -9.48 -15.72
C ASP A 59 -7.40 -8.50 -15.22
N TYR A 60 -7.15 -7.21 -15.42
CA TYR A 60 -8.09 -6.17 -14.97
C TYR A 60 -9.38 -6.11 -15.82
N LEU A 61 -9.33 -6.54 -17.08
CA LEU A 61 -10.52 -6.60 -17.92
C LEU A 61 -11.48 -7.68 -17.40
N GLY A 62 -10.99 -8.89 -17.20
CA GLY A 62 -11.77 -9.98 -16.60
C GLY A 62 -12.22 -9.66 -15.17
N TYR A 63 -11.38 -8.97 -14.38
CA TYR A 63 -11.72 -8.58 -13.02
C TYR A 63 -12.90 -7.60 -12.96
N VAL A 64 -12.89 -6.55 -13.79
CA VAL A 64 -13.95 -5.52 -13.81
C VAL A 64 -15.21 -6.08 -14.47
N GLY A 65 -15.09 -6.92 -15.51
CA GLY A 65 -16.22 -7.42 -16.31
C GLY A 65 -16.57 -6.51 -17.49
N GLY A 66 -15.78 -5.46 -17.73
CA GLY A 66 -15.99 -4.47 -18.78
C GLY A 66 -15.69 -4.99 -20.18
N LYS A 67 -15.71 -4.11 -21.16
CA LYS A 67 -15.36 -4.38 -22.56
C LYS A 67 -14.04 -3.71 -22.92
N ALA A 68 -13.15 -4.45 -23.59
CA ALA A 68 -11.90 -3.87 -24.06
C ALA A 68 -12.15 -2.67 -24.99
N GLY A 69 -11.40 -1.59 -24.79
CA GLY A 69 -11.49 -0.38 -25.61
C GLY A 69 -11.65 0.90 -24.78
N LYS A 70 -12.08 1.95 -25.46
CA LYS A 70 -12.32 3.26 -24.84
C LYS A 70 -13.78 3.40 -24.43
N ALA A 71 -14.01 4.13 -23.35
CA ALA A 71 -15.33 4.63 -22.99
C ALA A 71 -15.87 5.56 -24.09
N ASP A 72 -17.18 5.59 -24.26
CA ASP A 72 -17.85 6.52 -25.20
C ASP A 72 -17.96 7.91 -24.57
N ALA A 73 -17.18 8.84 -25.09
CA ALA A 73 -17.18 10.23 -24.62
C ALA A 73 -18.52 10.98 -24.86
N GLY A 74 -19.43 10.43 -25.66
CA GLY A 74 -20.75 10.98 -25.90
C GLY A 74 -21.77 10.60 -24.81
N LEU A 75 -21.45 9.66 -23.93
CA LEU A 75 -22.30 9.27 -22.84
C LEU A 75 -22.02 10.08 -21.55
N ASP A 76 -23.05 10.26 -20.73
CA ASP A 76 -22.91 10.93 -19.44
C ASP A 76 -21.94 10.15 -18.53
N PRO A 77 -21.03 10.83 -17.84
CA PRO A 77 -20.05 10.15 -17.01
C PRO A 77 -20.66 9.60 -15.73
N VAL A 78 -20.16 8.44 -15.28
CA VAL A 78 -20.33 7.95 -13.91
C VAL A 78 -19.33 8.66 -13.04
N THR A 79 -19.78 9.37 -11.98
CA THR A 79 -18.92 10.17 -11.11
C THR A 79 -18.76 9.51 -9.75
N LEU A 80 -17.50 9.29 -9.33
CA LEU A 80 -17.12 8.95 -7.96
C LEU A 80 -16.59 10.18 -7.22
N GLY A 81 -16.90 10.30 -5.94
CA GLY A 81 -16.17 11.19 -5.03
C GLY A 81 -14.81 10.61 -4.71
N TRP A 82 -13.84 11.47 -4.44
CA TRP A 82 -12.52 11.10 -3.97
C TRP A 82 -12.03 12.07 -2.91
N VAL A 83 -11.59 11.55 -1.76
CA VAL A 83 -10.96 12.36 -0.71
C VAL A 83 -9.63 11.77 -0.30
N ASN A 84 -8.64 12.65 -0.10
CA ASN A 84 -7.29 12.26 0.27
C ASN A 84 -6.57 13.37 1.02
N VAL A 85 -5.62 13.02 1.90
CA VAL A 85 -4.71 13.99 2.52
C VAL A 85 -3.55 14.25 1.57
N GLU A 86 -3.43 15.52 1.12
CA GLU A 86 -2.39 15.96 0.18
C GLU A 86 -1.76 17.26 0.67
N GLY A 87 -0.46 17.34 0.54
CA GLY A 87 0.31 18.47 1.07
C GLY A 87 0.66 18.31 2.55
N GLY A 88 1.50 19.20 3.03
CA GLY A 88 2.01 19.13 4.40
C GLY A 88 2.87 17.90 4.70
N PRO A 89 3.45 17.83 5.92
CA PRO A 89 4.18 16.65 6.38
C PRO A 89 3.21 15.47 6.55
N GLY A 90 3.42 14.41 5.79
CA GLY A 90 2.59 13.19 5.83
C GLY A 90 1.47 13.15 4.80
N GLY A 91 1.37 14.13 3.91
CA GLY A 91 0.48 14.05 2.74
C GLY A 91 0.89 12.91 1.80
N ASN A 92 -0.10 12.27 1.19
CA ASN A 92 0.09 11.11 0.30
C ASN A 92 -0.56 11.36 -1.07
N PRO A 93 -0.08 12.34 -1.85
CA PRO A 93 -0.69 12.70 -3.14
C PRO A 93 -0.67 11.55 -4.15
N GLU A 94 0.24 10.60 -3.99
CA GLU A 94 0.33 9.41 -4.84
C GLU A 94 -0.92 8.52 -4.78
N ALA A 95 -1.71 8.56 -3.71
CA ALA A 95 -3.00 7.88 -3.66
C ALA A 95 -3.96 8.43 -4.73
N THR A 96 -4.02 9.75 -4.87
CA THR A 96 -4.83 10.41 -5.91
C THR A 96 -4.24 10.20 -7.30
N LEU A 97 -2.91 10.20 -7.44
CA LEU A 97 -2.26 9.88 -8.71
C LEU A 97 -2.60 8.45 -9.18
N GLY A 98 -2.54 7.48 -8.27
CA GLY A 98 -2.96 6.10 -8.53
C GLY A 98 -4.44 5.99 -8.90
N ALA A 99 -5.32 6.70 -8.18
CA ALA A 99 -6.75 6.75 -8.48
C ALA A 99 -7.04 7.37 -9.86
N ARG A 100 -6.40 8.50 -10.21
CA ARG A 100 -6.53 9.14 -11.52
C ARG A 100 -6.00 8.24 -12.65
N ALA A 101 -4.89 7.55 -12.43
CA ALA A 101 -4.35 6.58 -13.37
C ALA A 101 -5.32 5.41 -13.58
N ALA A 102 -5.95 4.89 -12.53
CA ALA A 102 -6.97 3.85 -12.62
C ALA A 102 -8.20 4.32 -13.39
N VAL A 103 -8.71 5.53 -13.13
CA VAL A 103 -9.81 6.13 -13.91
C VAL A 103 -9.45 6.20 -15.38
N LYS A 104 -8.25 6.68 -15.70
CA LYS A 104 -7.77 6.73 -17.08
C LYS A 104 -7.68 5.34 -17.70
N TYR A 105 -7.23 4.34 -16.94
CA TYR A 105 -7.15 2.96 -17.40
C TYR A 105 -8.54 2.37 -17.67
N VAL A 106 -9.50 2.59 -16.77
CA VAL A 106 -10.91 2.20 -16.96
C VAL A 106 -11.47 2.80 -18.25
N ASN A 107 -11.24 4.11 -18.47
CA ASN A 107 -11.77 4.81 -19.65
C ASN A 107 -11.05 4.44 -20.96
N ASP A 108 -9.74 4.23 -20.93
CA ASP A 108 -8.95 4.01 -22.16
C ASP A 108 -8.83 2.53 -22.55
N LYS A 109 -8.99 1.60 -21.60
CA LYS A 109 -8.67 0.19 -21.78
C LYS A 109 -9.81 -0.77 -21.45
N LEU A 110 -10.69 -0.38 -20.51
CA LEU A 110 -11.76 -1.26 -20.02
C LEU A 110 -13.16 -0.84 -20.51
N GLY A 111 -13.25 0.14 -21.40
CA GLY A 111 -14.50 0.59 -22.00
C GLY A 111 -15.39 1.45 -21.08
N GLY A 112 -14.87 1.98 -19.99
CA GLY A 112 -15.64 2.73 -19.00
C GLY A 112 -16.50 1.83 -18.11
N ILE A 113 -17.60 2.36 -17.59
CA ILE A 113 -18.60 1.65 -16.80
C ILE A 113 -19.84 1.42 -17.71
N GLY A 114 -20.01 0.22 -18.21
CA GLY A 114 -21.06 -0.06 -19.19
C GLY A 114 -21.01 0.84 -20.44
N GLY A 115 -19.83 1.31 -20.84
CA GLY A 115 -19.62 2.26 -21.92
C GLY A 115 -19.44 3.72 -21.45
N HIS A 116 -19.94 4.11 -20.30
CA HIS A 116 -19.87 5.47 -19.76
C HIS A 116 -18.49 5.84 -19.21
N PRO A 117 -17.98 7.07 -19.46
CA PRO A 117 -16.73 7.50 -18.86
C PRO A 117 -16.83 7.55 -17.32
N LEU A 118 -15.78 7.09 -16.64
CA LEU A 118 -15.62 7.28 -15.18
C LEU A 118 -14.94 8.63 -14.91
N LYS A 119 -15.41 9.37 -13.89
CA LYS A 119 -14.82 10.63 -13.43
C LYS A 119 -14.65 10.66 -11.91
N LEU A 120 -13.74 11.51 -11.43
CA LEU A 120 -13.55 11.81 -10.01
C LEU A 120 -13.93 13.25 -9.71
N ASN A 121 -14.79 13.44 -8.71
CA ASN A 121 -14.97 14.69 -7.99
C ASN A 121 -14.03 14.65 -6.77
N VAL A 122 -12.89 15.35 -6.87
CA VAL A 122 -11.80 15.27 -5.90
C VAL A 122 -11.92 16.39 -4.88
N CYS A 123 -11.78 16.05 -3.60
CA CYS A 123 -11.59 16.98 -2.49
C CYS A 123 -10.32 16.62 -1.72
N THR A 124 -9.51 17.61 -1.40
CA THR A 124 -8.22 17.45 -0.73
C THR A 124 -8.29 17.97 0.71
N VAL A 125 -7.80 17.18 1.64
CA VAL A 125 -7.50 17.58 3.02
C VAL A 125 -5.98 17.82 3.10
N VAL A 126 -5.54 18.88 3.77
CA VAL A 126 -4.11 19.20 3.91
C VAL A 126 -3.61 18.86 5.31
N SER A 127 -4.24 19.41 6.35
CA SER A 127 -3.75 19.25 7.72
C SER A 127 -4.80 19.50 8.81
N ALA A 128 -6.00 19.94 8.46
CA ALA A 128 -7.00 20.41 9.42
C ALA A 128 -8.27 19.57 9.41
N GLU A 129 -8.86 19.37 10.59
CA GLU A 129 -10.06 18.54 10.77
C GLU A 129 -11.27 19.13 10.02
N GLU A 130 -11.42 20.46 9.98
CA GLU A 130 -12.50 21.15 9.27
C GLU A 130 -12.44 21.00 7.75
N GLU A 131 -11.29 20.65 7.19
CA GLU A 131 -11.17 20.35 5.76
C GLU A 131 -11.89 19.05 5.41
N GLY A 132 -11.85 18.06 6.31
CA GLY A 132 -12.66 16.84 6.20
C GLY A 132 -14.15 17.15 6.16
N GLN A 133 -14.63 18.09 7.01
CA GLN A 133 -16.02 18.54 6.99
C GLN A 133 -16.39 19.16 5.63
N LYS A 134 -15.55 20.05 5.10
CA LYS A 134 -15.76 20.67 3.77
C LYS A 134 -15.82 19.61 2.66
N CYS A 135 -14.90 18.65 2.67
CA CYS A 135 -14.90 17.55 1.72
C CYS A 135 -16.19 16.70 1.84
N GLY A 136 -16.61 16.38 3.07
CA GLY A 136 -17.87 15.69 3.30
C GLY A 136 -19.07 16.45 2.71
N GLN A 137 -19.16 17.76 2.94
CA GLN A 137 -20.23 18.61 2.42
C GLN A 137 -20.21 18.69 0.87
N GLN A 138 -19.03 18.89 0.28
CA GLN A 138 -18.86 18.91 -1.18
C GLN A 138 -19.34 17.60 -1.81
N LEU A 139 -18.82 16.46 -1.33
CA LEU A 139 -19.09 15.16 -1.94
C LEU A 139 -20.51 14.64 -1.63
N LEU A 140 -21.08 15.00 -0.48
CA LEU A 140 -22.47 14.69 -0.17
C LEU A 140 -23.43 15.52 -0.99
N GLY A 141 -23.14 16.81 -1.19
CA GLY A 141 -23.96 17.75 -1.96
C GLY A 141 -23.94 17.50 -3.48
N ALA A 142 -22.90 16.88 -4.00
CA ALA A 142 -22.78 16.54 -5.43
C ALA A 142 -23.78 15.41 -5.78
N LYS A 143 -24.82 15.75 -6.53
CA LYS A 143 -25.94 14.82 -6.86
C LYS A 143 -25.50 13.69 -7.80
N ASP A 144 -24.50 13.92 -8.65
CA ASP A 144 -23.91 12.97 -9.58
C ASP A 144 -22.95 11.98 -8.91
N VAL A 145 -22.53 12.24 -7.66
CA VAL A 145 -21.64 11.35 -6.89
C VAL A 145 -22.47 10.30 -6.16
N SER A 146 -22.36 9.05 -6.56
CA SER A 146 -23.09 7.91 -5.97
C SER A 146 -22.31 7.18 -4.87
N ALA A 147 -20.97 7.28 -4.89
CA ALA A 147 -20.07 6.61 -3.95
C ALA A 147 -18.76 7.40 -3.80
N ILE A 148 -18.01 7.16 -2.73
CA ILE A 148 -16.81 7.93 -2.41
C ILE A 148 -15.63 6.99 -2.17
N GLY A 149 -14.53 7.20 -2.89
CA GLY A 149 -13.23 6.58 -2.63
C GLY A 149 -12.40 7.42 -1.67
N VAL A 150 -11.65 6.77 -0.80
CA VAL A 150 -10.71 7.41 0.13
C VAL A 150 -9.31 6.87 -0.11
N GLY A 151 -8.36 7.77 -0.33
CA GLY A 151 -6.95 7.43 -0.45
C GLY A 151 -6.33 7.15 0.91
N ASN A 152 -6.03 8.21 1.64
CA ASN A 152 -5.59 8.17 3.04
C ASN A 152 -6.21 9.36 3.78
N LEU A 153 -6.88 9.12 4.89
CA LEU A 153 -7.58 10.16 5.63
C LEU A 153 -7.36 9.97 7.14
N TYR A 154 -6.13 10.24 7.61
CA TYR A 154 -5.75 10.17 9.02
C TYR A 154 -6.05 11.45 9.79
N VAL A 155 -6.33 12.56 9.10
CA VAL A 155 -6.83 13.83 9.61
C VAL A 155 -8.06 14.22 8.81
N GLY A 156 -9.04 14.84 9.45
CA GLY A 156 -10.33 15.19 8.83
C GLY A 156 -11.30 14.00 8.73
N ASP A 157 -10.96 12.79 9.20
CA ASP A 157 -11.82 11.62 9.08
C ASP A 157 -13.06 11.70 9.98
N ALA A 158 -12.94 12.23 11.17
CA ALA A 158 -14.04 12.33 12.10
C ALA A 158 -15.13 13.31 11.60
N SER A 159 -14.73 14.48 11.16
CA SER A 159 -15.63 15.47 10.58
C SER A 159 -16.21 15.05 9.24
N PHE A 160 -15.39 14.40 8.36
CA PHE A 160 -15.85 13.81 7.12
C PHE A 160 -16.93 12.75 7.36
N ASN A 161 -16.66 11.77 8.23
CA ASN A 161 -17.60 10.69 8.55
C ASN A 161 -18.87 11.21 9.22
N SER A 162 -18.78 12.24 10.04
CA SER A 162 -19.94 12.90 10.65
C SER A 162 -20.87 13.50 9.59
N VAL A 163 -20.32 14.12 8.55
CA VAL A 163 -21.11 14.71 7.45
C VAL A 163 -21.70 13.65 6.54
N ILE A 164 -20.90 12.69 6.13
CA ILE A 164 -21.36 11.60 5.23
C ILE A 164 -22.40 10.73 5.94
N ALA A 165 -22.20 10.42 7.22
CA ALA A 165 -23.15 9.73 8.10
C ALA A 165 -23.82 8.47 7.47
N GLY A 166 -23.08 7.78 6.60
CA GLY A 166 -23.56 6.58 5.89
C GLY A 166 -24.51 6.83 4.72
N LYS A 167 -24.76 8.09 4.34
CA LYS A 167 -25.68 8.45 3.24
C LYS A 167 -25.14 8.07 1.86
N LYS A 168 -23.82 8.02 1.70
CA LYS A 168 -23.13 7.49 0.53
C LYS A 168 -22.16 6.40 0.96
N PRO A 169 -21.99 5.29 0.21
CA PRO A 169 -21.00 4.29 0.52
C PRO A 169 -19.58 4.84 0.34
N VAL A 170 -18.69 4.45 1.25
CA VAL A 170 -17.29 4.84 1.25
C VAL A 170 -16.42 3.60 1.13
N LEU A 171 -15.55 3.55 0.12
CA LEU A 171 -14.52 2.51 -0.02
C LEU A 171 -13.16 3.14 0.25
N VAL A 172 -12.47 2.58 1.22
CA VAL A 172 -11.13 3.02 1.63
C VAL A 172 -10.14 1.86 1.51
N GLY A 173 -8.92 2.17 1.09
CA GLY A 173 -7.85 1.18 1.10
C GLY A 173 -7.58 0.75 2.55
N VAL A 174 -6.81 1.55 3.28
CA VAL A 174 -6.53 1.35 4.72
C VAL A 174 -7.27 2.41 5.53
N ALA A 175 -8.04 1.97 6.52
CA ALA A 175 -8.69 2.87 7.48
C ALA A 175 -7.64 3.38 8.48
N THR A 176 -7.06 4.54 8.21
CA THR A 176 -5.97 5.15 9.00
C THR A 176 -6.48 6.11 10.06
N GLY A 177 -7.65 6.71 9.84
CA GLY A 177 -8.29 7.62 10.81
C GLY A 177 -9.01 6.89 11.93
N PRO A 178 -9.17 7.52 13.09
CA PRO A 178 -9.71 6.87 14.30
C PRO A 178 -11.20 6.50 14.19
N THR A 179 -11.99 7.19 13.36
CA THR A 179 -13.43 6.94 13.24
C THR A 179 -13.80 6.06 12.03
N MET A 180 -12.89 5.92 11.06
CA MET A 180 -13.15 5.18 9.83
C MET A 180 -13.54 3.72 10.06
N PRO A 181 -12.91 2.95 11.00
CA PRO A 181 -13.25 1.55 11.24
C PRO A 181 -14.69 1.32 11.70
N THR A 182 -15.30 2.33 12.33
CA THR A 182 -16.69 2.28 12.85
C THR A 182 -17.67 3.10 12.03
N ALA A 183 -17.21 3.77 10.97
CA ALA A 183 -18.05 4.63 10.14
C ALA A 183 -19.11 3.82 9.41
N LYS A 184 -20.35 4.34 9.41
CA LYS A 184 -21.50 3.71 8.75
C LYS A 184 -21.28 3.66 7.25
N ASN A 185 -21.65 2.53 6.62
CA ASN A 185 -21.60 2.33 5.18
C ASN A 185 -20.19 2.57 4.58
N THR A 186 -19.18 2.19 5.35
CA THR A 186 -17.75 2.27 4.99
C THR A 186 -17.17 0.87 4.89
N PHE A 187 -16.26 0.67 3.93
CA PHE A 187 -15.66 -0.63 3.60
C PHE A 187 -14.15 -0.45 3.43
N SER A 188 -13.36 -1.07 4.30
CA SER A 188 -11.89 -1.01 4.25
C SER A 188 -11.31 -2.34 3.77
N THR A 189 -10.86 -2.38 2.53
CA THR A 189 -10.42 -3.62 1.87
C THR A 189 -8.99 -4.05 2.22
N PHE A 190 -8.17 -3.14 2.72
CA PHE A 190 -6.82 -3.45 3.21
C PHE A 190 -6.72 -3.43 4.74
N GLY A 191 -7.85 -3.26 5.44
CA GLY A 191 -7.91 -3.27 6.89
C GLY A 191 -7.74 -1.91 7.55
N ASP A 192 -7.52 -1.93 8.85
CA ASP A 192 -7.24 -0.76 9.69
C ASP A 192 -5.92 -0.91 10.45
N LEU A 193 -5.49 0.13 11.12
CA LEU A 193 -4.23 0.10 11.87
C LEU A 193 -4.23 -0.98 12.98
N PRO A 194 -5.30 -1.14 13.82
CA PRO A 194 -5.33 -2.18 14.85
C PRO A 194 -5.15 -3.59 14.30
N HIS A 195 -5.83 -3.96 13.21
CA HIS A 195 -5.73 -5.30 12.62
C HIS A 195 -4.39 -5.50 11.91
N ILE A 196 -3.94 -4.52 11.12
CA ILE A 196 -2.62 -4.58 10.46
C ILE A 196 -1.50 -4.76 11.50
N PHE A 197 -1.46 -3.91 12.53
CA PHE A 197 -0.43 -4.02 13.57
C PHE A 197 -0.62 -5.24 14.49
N GLY A 198 -1.82 -5.79 14.58
CA GLY A 198 -2.05 -7.09 15.21
C GLY A 198 -1.20 -8.18 14.58
N THR A 199 -1.07 -8.19 13.25
CA THR A 199 -0.24 -9.16 12.52
C THR A 199 1.25 -9.07 12.88
N TRP A 200 1.73 -7.90 13.32
CA TRP A 200 3.12 -7.71 13.75
C TRP A 200 3.41 -8.49 15.04
N GLY A 201 2.41 -8.63 15.90
CA GLY A 201 2.48 -9.52 17.06
C GLY A 201 2.65 -10.98 16.64
N SER A 202 1.85 -11.45 15.69
CA SER A 202 1.99 -12.80 15.14
C SER A 202 3.37 -13.01 14.50
N TYR A 203 3.81 -12.06 13.65
CA TYR A 203 5.13 -12.15 13.02
C TYR A 203 6.27 -12.18 14.05
N ALA A 204 6.24 -11.28 15.03
CA ALA A 204 7.26 -11.22 16.08
C ALA A 204 7.31 -12.51 16.90
N ARG A 205 6.15 -13.05 17.32
CA ARG A 205 6.06 -14.28 18.10
C ARG A 205 6.43 -15.51 17.27
N ASP A 206 5.83 -15.66 16.09
CA ASP A 206 5.85 -16.93 15.37
C ASP A 206 7.04 -17.05 14.42
N THR A 207 7.49 -15.94 13.83
CA THR A 207 8.64 -15.93 12.91
C THR A 207 9.93 -15.57 13.62
N LEU A 208 9.95 -14.45 14.37
CA LEU A 208 11.16 -13.99 15.07
C LEU A 208 11.39 -14.67 16.42
N LYS A 209 10.39 -15.41 16.95
CA LYS A 209 10.43 -16.02 18.29
C LYS A 209 10.71 -15.00 19.40
N ALA A 210 10.32 -13.76 19.19
CA ALA A 210 10.53 -12.65 20.10
C ALA A 210 9.63 -12.77 21.34
N LYS A 211 10.17 -12.38 22.48
CA LYS A 211 9.48 -12.29 23.79
C LYS A 211 9.38 -10.85 24.27
N THR A 212 10.23 -9.98 23.75
CA THR A 212 10.34 -8.57 24.11
C THR A 212 10.41 -7.67 22.89
N ALA A 213 9.78 -6.49 22.95
CA ALA A 213 9.78 -5.53 21.87
C ALA A 213 10.07 -4.10 22.39
N ALA A 214 10.92 -3.37 21.65
CA ALA A 214 11.19 -1.96 21.84
C ALA A 214 10.46 -1.16 20.74
N VAL A 215 9.40 -0.43 21.10
CA VAL A 215 8.66 0.45 20.19
C VAL A 215 9.19 1.87 20.34
N ILE A 216 9.56 2.50 19.22
CA ILE A 216 10.11 3.86 19.19
C ILE A 216 9.28 4.65 18.19
N HIS A 217 8.65 5.74 18.62
CA HIS A 217 7.72 6.47 17.77
C HIS A 217 7.83 7.99 17.90
N THR A 218 7.49 8.69 16.83
CA THR A 218 7.32 10.15 16.88
C THR A 218 6.03 10.50 17.66
N ASN A 219 6.05 11.62 18.38
CA ASN A 219 4.90 12.10 19.16
C ASN A 219 3.85 12.86 18.32
N THR A 220 3.76 12.59 17.00
CA THR A 220 2.66 13.10 16.18
C THR A 220 1.36 12.35 16.47
N PRO A 221 0.18 12.93 16.22
CA PRO A 221 -1.09 12.25 16.42
C PRO A 221 -1.19 10.90 15.67
N GLY A 222 -0.81 10.87 14.39
CA GLY A 222 -0.84 9.66 13.57
C GLY A 222 0.09 8.55 14.09
N ASP A 223 1.34 8.91 14.44
CA ASP A 223 2.30 7.94 14.95
C ASP A 223 1.92 7.41 16.34
N LYS A 224 1.26 8.23 17.18
CA LYS A 224 0.69 7.78 18.46
C LYS A 224 -0.42 6.76 18.28
N ILE A 225 -1.32 6.95 17.30
CA ILE A 225 -2.37 5.98 16.96
C ILE A 225 -1.71 4.68 16.49
N ALA A 226 -0.79 4.77 15.54
CA ALA A 226 -0.09 3.63 14.97
C ALA A 226 0.73 2.87 16.03
N SER A 227 1.48 3.58 16.88
CA SER A 227 2.27 2.97 17.95
C SER A 227 1.39 2.32 19.02
N GLY A 228 0.27 2.94 19.37
CA GLY A 228 -0.73 2.35 20.27
C GLY A 228 -1.28 1.03 19.73
N ALA A 229 -1.61 0.97 18.44
CA ALA A 229 -2.06 -0.24 17.77
C ALA A 229 -0.96 -1.31 17.75
N ALA A 230 0.30 -0.95 17.41
CA ALA A 230 1.42 -1.87 17.42
C ALA A 230 1.70 -2.44 18.84
N VAL A 231 1.70 -1.59 19.85
CA VAL A 231 1.86 -2.02 21.27
C VAL A 231 0.75 -2.99 21.66
N LYS A 232 -0.50 -2.70 21.29
CA LYS A 232 -1.64 -3.60 21.56
C LYS A 232 -1.45 -4.94 20.87
N GLY A 233 -1.09 -4.96 19.58
CA GLY A 233 -0.89 -6.19 18.80
C GLY A 233 0.27 -7.04 19.34
N LEU A 234 1.41 -6.42 19.65
CA LEU A 234 2.57 -7.12 20.24
C LEU A 234 2.25 -7.71 21.62
N LYS A 235 1.53 -6.97 22.47
CA LYS A 235 1.07 -7.47 23.79
C LYS A 235 0.07 -8.60 23.65
N ALA A 236 -0.88 -8.52 22.72
CA ALA A 236 -1.83 -9.59 22.44
C ALA A 236 -1.14 -10.89 22.01
N ALA A 237 0.01 -10.79 21.32
CA ALA A 237 0.86 -11.91 20.98
C ALA A 237 1.74 -12.43 22.16
N GLY A 238 1.64 -11.83 23.35
CA GLY A 238 2.34 -12.24 24.56
C GLY A 238 3.72 -11.59 24.77
N LEU A 239 4.11 -10.60 23.96
CA LEU A 239 5.39 -9.92 24.14
C LEU A 239 5.35 -8.91 25.29
N LYS A 240 6.46 -8.77 26.00
CA LYS A 240 6.71 -7.60 26.88
C LYS A 240 7.16 -6.43 26.03
N VAL A 241 6.41 -5.33 26.08
CA VAL A 241 6.62 -4.18 25.19
C VAL A 241 7.00 -2.95 26.01
N LYS A 242 8.10 -2.30 25.62
CA LYS A 242 8.47 -0.96 26.08
C LYS A 242 8.32 0.01 24.91
N SER A 243 7.56 1.08 25.11
CA SER A 243 7.31 2.10 24.08
C SER A 243 7.81 3.44 24.54
N VAL A 244 8.54 4.13 23.67
CA VAL A 244 9.12 5.47 23.94
C VAL A 244 8.82 6.38 22.76
N GLY A 245 8.15 7.51 23.06
CA GLY A 245 7.91 8.58 22.09
C GLY A 245 9.00 9.64 22.15
N PHE A 246 9.26 10.28 21.01
CA PHE A 246 10.17 11.40 20.87
C PHE A 246 9.52 12.56 20.12
N ASP A 247 10.03 13.78 20.31
CA ASP A 247 9.57 14.96 19.61
C ASP A 247 9.96 14.90 18.11
N ALA A 248 9.04 15.28 17.22
CA ALA A 248 9.26 15.26 15.77
C ALA A 248 10.44 16.15 15.32
N GLN A 249 10.83 17.14 16.12
CA GLN A 249 11.96 18.03 15.85
C GLN A 249 13.29 17.51 16.43
N SER A 250 13.25 16.38 17.14
CA SER A 250 14.47 15.79 17.73
C SER A 250 15.41 15.29 16.63
N THR A 251 16.66 15.74 16.69
CA THR A 251 17.71 15.34 15.75
C THR A 251 18.61 14.23 16.30
N ASP A 252 18.71 14.11 17.64
CA ASP A 252 19.42 13.03 18.33
C ASP A 252 18.43 12.07 18.99
N LEU A 253 18.42 10.84 18.52
CA LEU A 253 17.54 9.78 19.01
C LEU A 253 18.25 8.67 19.78
N ILE A 254 19.53 8.86 20.16
CA ILE A 254 20.27 7.89 20.98
C ILE A 254 19.55 7.68 22.32
N GLY A 255 19.14 8.78 22.99
CA GLY A 255 18.40 8.73 24.25
C GLY A 255 17.10 7.94 24.16
N PRO A 256 16.16 8.32 23.29
CA PRO A 256 14.91 7.57 23.07
C PRO A 256 15.11 6.11 22.69
N VAL A 257 16.02 5.79 21.78
CA VAL A 257 16.32 4.41 21.34
C VAL A 257 16.88 3.58 22.51
N THR A 258 17.79 4.14 23.29
CA THR A 258 18.34 3.50 24.51
C THR A 258 17.25 3.33 25.56
N ALA A 259 16.44 4.37 25.80
CA ALA A 259 15.35 4.33 26.76
C ALA A 259 14.29 3.26 26.40
N ALA A 260 14.04 3.03 25.11
CA ALA A 260 13.16 1.96 24.66
C ALA A 260 13.75 0.56 24.92
N GLY A 261 15.05 0.45 25.17
CA GLY A 261 15.73 -0.82 25.38
C GLY A 261 16.07 -1.57 24.10
N ALA A 262 16.33 -0.84 22.99
CA ALA A 262 16.58 -1.42 21.68
C ALA A 262 17.73 -2.44 21.65
N ASN A 263 18.75 -2.26 22.51
CA ASN A 263 19.90 -3.18 22.63
C ASN A 263 19.53 -4.55 23.23
N THR A 264 18.49 -4.61 24.07
CA THR A 264 18.13 -5.80 24.85
C THR A 264 16.85 -6.46 24.38
N ALA A 265 15.99 -5.72 23.67
CA ALA A 265 14.75 -6.28 23.11
C ALA A 265 15.06 -7.31 22.00
N ASP A 266 14.19 -8.28 21.84
CA ASP A 266 14.30 -9.28 20.77
C ASP A 266 13.93 -8.70 19.40
N VAL A 267 13.06 -7.68 19.38
CA VAL A 267 12.68 -6.95 18.16
C VAL A 267 12.56 -5.45 18.44
N VAL A 268 12.99 -4.64 17.48
CA VAL A 268 12.83 -3.18 17.49
C VAL A 268 11.78 -2.76 16.49
N VAL A 269 10.87 -1.87 16.90
CA VAL A 269 9.71 -1.46 16.11
C VAL A 269 9.66 0.06 15.97
N PRO A 270 10.31 0.62 14.94
CA PRO A 270 10.21 2.03 14.58
C PRO A 270 8.83 2.36 14.00
N ILE A 271 8.17 3.40 14.52
CA ILE A 271 6.92 3.95 13.98
C ILE A 271 7.11 5.45 13.82
N SER A 272 7.40 5.88 12.63
CA SER A 272 7.71 7.26 12.29
C SER A 272 7.62 7.49 10.78
N ILE A 273 7.87 8.73 10.36
CA ILE A 273 7.94 9.14 8.97
C ILE A 273 9.25 9.93 8.71
N GLY A 274 9.72 9.92 7.48
CA GLY A 274 10.81 10.80 7.00
C GLY A 274 12.00 10.88 7.94
N GLY A 275 12.29 12.08 8.44
CA GLY A 275 13.44 12.37 9.32
C GLY A 275 13.49 11.55 10.60
N GLY A 276 12.34 11.19 11.18
CA GLY A 276 12.27 10.31 12.35
C GLY A 276 12.79 8.90 12.05
N CYS A 277 12.43 8.33 10.89
CA CYS A 277 12.98 7.04 10.44
C CYS A 277 14.50 7.11 10.26
N VAL A 278 14.98 8.20 9.65
CA VAL A 278 16.43 8.45 9.49
C VAL A 278 17.16 8.54 10.85
N GLY A 279 16.60 9.31 11.78
CA GLY A 279 17.17 9.48 13.12
C GLY A 279 17.23 8.16 13.88
N ILE A 280 16.16 7.35 13.86
CA ILE A 280 16.14 6.02 14.50
C ILE A 280 17.18 5.11 13.85
N ALA A 281 17.28 5.08 12.52
CA ALA A 281 18.26 4.24 11.83
C ALA A 281 19.70 4.61 12.19
N LYS A 282 20.01 5.91 12.24
CA LYS A 282 21.33 6.41 12.66
C LYS A 282 21.64 6.05 14.12
N ALA A 283 20.67 6.21 15.03
CA ALA A 283 20.85 5.87 16.45
C ALA A 283 21.05 4.36 16.64
N LEU A 284 20.26 3.51 15.97
CA LEU A 284 20.45 2.06 16.02
C LEU A 284 21.85 1.64 15.54
N LYS A 285 22.32 2.25 14.43
CA LYS A 285 23.67 2.01 13.91
C LYS A 285 24.75 2.44 14.89
N GLN A 286 24.62 3.64 15.47
CA GLN A 286 25.59 4.19 16.42
C GLN A 286 25.66 3.38 17.72
N LEU A 287 24.52 2.84 18.17
CA LEU A 287 24.44 1.97 19.34
C LEU A 287 24.80 0.50 19.04
N ASN A 288 25.21 0.19 17.80
CA ASN A 288 25.51 -1.17 17.34
C ASN A 288 24.38 -2.17 17.62
N VAL A 289 23.12 -1.75 17.45
CA VAL A 289 21.95 -2.62 17.62
C VAL A 289 21.85 -3.56 16.41
N THR A 290 21.99 -4.86 16.66
CA THR A 290 21.93 -5.93 15.65
C THR A 290 20.61 -6.72 15.69
N LYS A 291 19.64 -6.24 16.46
CA LYS A 291 18.34 -6.89 16.62
C LYS A 291 17.48 -6.75 15.34
N PRO A 292 16.60 -7.72 15.06
CA PRO A 292 15.60 -7.56 14.02
C PRO A 292 14.83 -6.26 14.18
N VAL A 293 14.64 -5.54 13.07
CA VAL A 293 13.85 -4.30 13.04
C VAL A 293 12.64 -4.52 12.14
N VAL A 294 11.45 -4.27 12.66
CA VAL A 294 10.18 -4.33 11.93
C VAL A 294 9.56 -2.94 11.91
N SER A 295 9.41 -2.35 10.74
CA SER A 295 8.98 -0.96 10.58
C SER A 295 7.75 -0.81 9.68
N THR A 296 7.18 0.39 9.71
CA THR A 296 6.06 0.77 8.84
C THR A 296 6.53 1.02 7.41
N PRO A 297 5.65 0.89 6.40
CA PRO A 297 5.98 1.22 5.03
C PRO A 297 6.30 2.72 4.84
N LEU A 298 5.95 3.59 5.78
CA LEU A 298 6.30 5.02 5.73
C LEU A 298 7.81 5.28 5.87
N CYS A 299 8.55 4.33 6.45
CA CYS A 299 10.02 4.38 6.46
C CYS A 299 10.68 3.88 5.16
N MET A 300 9.90 3.52 4.14
CA MET A 300 10.40 3.16 2.80
C MET A 300 10.46 4.36 1.83
N SER A 301 10.23 5.57 2.30
CA SER A 301 10.19 6.76 1.42
C SER A 301 11.56 7.10 0.83
N PRO A 302 11.62 7.72 -0.37
CA PRO A 302 12.86 8.21 -0.97
C PRO A 302 13.63 9.17 -0.04
N ASP A 303 12.92 9.99 0.74
CA ASP A 303 13.54 10.93 1.70
C ASP A 303 14.31 10.19 2.79
N VAL A 304 13.84 9.03 3.22
CA VAL A 304 14.55 8.19 4.20
C VAL A 304 15.83 7.63 3.56
N ALA A 305 15.74 7.11 2.35
CA ALA A 305 16.91 6.62 1.62
C ALA A 305 17.95 7.75 1.43
N GLN A 306 17.52 8.94 0.99
CA GLN A 306 18.39 10.10 0.82
C GLN A 306 19.04 10.51 2.16
N GLY A 307 18.28 10.58 3.24
CA GLY A 307 18.76 10.93 4.58
C GLY A 307 19.77 9.93 5.16
N LEU A 308 19.81 8.71 4.61
CA LEU A 308 20.73 7.63 4.99
C LEU A 308 21.91 7.44 4.00
N GLY A 309 22.01 8.28 2.98
CA GLY A 309 23.12 8.25 2.03
C GLY A 309 22.84 7.49 0.73
N GLY A 310 21.56 7.29 0.38
CA GLY A 310 21.12 6.78 -0.91
C GLY A 310 20.45 5.41 -0.87
N ASP A 311 20.38 4.76 0.29
CA ASP A 311 19.69 3.47 0.41
C ASP A 311 18.89 3.37 1.71
N LEU A 312 17.87 2.50 1.73
CA LEU A 312 17.08 2.22 2.93
C LEU A 312 17.84 1.30 3.90
N PRO A 313 17.49 1.31 5.19
CA PRO A 313 18.06 0.32 6.12
C PRO A 313 17.50 -1.07 5.79
N THR A 314 18.32 -2.10 6.02
CA THR A 314 17.93 -3.51 5.82
C THR A 314 16.94 -3.99 6.88
N TRP A 315 15.80 -3.33 6.95
CA TRP A 315 14.72 -3.62 7.89
C TRP A 315 13.66 -4.53 7.23
N THR A 316 12.85 -5.14 8.06
CA THR A 316 11.61 -5.77 7.68
C THR A 316 10.49 -4.74 7.71
N TYR A 317 9.59 -4.78 6.73
CA TYR A 317 8.44 -3.88 6.61
C TYR A 317 7.16 -4.69 6.59
N GLY A 318 6.24 -4.38 7.53
CA GLY A 318 4.90 -4.98 7.57
C GLY A 318 3.91 -4.11 6.80
N VAL A 319 3.23 -4.69 5.82
CA VAL A 319 2.33 -3.97 4.90
C VAL A 319 1.03 -4.74 4.68
N ALA A 320 -0.05 -4.01 4.44
CA ALA A 320 -1.36 -4.58 4.13
C ALA A 320 -1.57 -4.91 2.64
N GLN A 321 -0.54 -4.76 1.83
CA GLN A 321 -0.60 -4.91 0.37
C GLN A 321 0.61 -5.66 -0.18
N THR A 322 0.52 -6.15 -1.41
CA THR A 322 1.69 -6.55 -2.18
C THR A 322 2.46 -5.29 -2.59
N LEU A 323 3.77 -5.26 -2.34
CA LEU A 323 4.59 -4.11 -2.72
C LEU A 323 4.81 -4.04 -4.24
N PRO A 324 4.70 -2.86 -4.87
CA PRO A 324 5.06 -2.70 -6.29
C PRO A 324 6.49 -3.14 -6.62
N MET A 325 7.41 -3.05 -5.65
CA MET A 325 8.81 -3.44 -5.79
C MET A 325 9.05 -4.95 -5.61
N ASP A 326 8.02 -5.72 -5.30
CA ASP A 326 8.11 -7.19 -5.28
C ASP A 326 8.13 -7.73 -6.71
N SER A 327 9.34 -7.91 -7.24
CA SER A 327 9.52 -8.43 -8.60
C SER A 327 9.13 -9.91 -8.78
N SER A 328 8.83 -10.63 -7.69
CA SER A 328 8.33 -12.00 -7.75
C SER A 328 6.81 -12.04 -7.95
N ALA A 329 6.08 -11.05 -7.44
CA ALA A 329 4.63 -11.01 -7.45
C ALA A 329 4.05 -10.69 -8.85
N ALA A 330 3.06 -11.46 -9.27
CA ALA A 330 2.41 -11.29 -10.56
C ALA A 330 1.52 -10.04 -10.63
N ASP A 331 0.83 -9.73 -9.53
CA ASP A 331 -0.01 -8.53 -9.38
C ASP A 331 0.81 -7.24 -9.38
N SER A 332 2.01 -7.24 -8.79
CA SER A 332 2.94 -6.10 -8.88
C SER A 332 3.34 -5.81 -10.32
N LYS A 333 3.70 -6.86 -11.07
CA LYS A 333 4.04 -6.73 -12.50
C LYS A 333 2.85 -6.21 -13.31
N ALA A 334 1.64 -6.72 -13.03
CA ALA A 334 0.44 -6.28 -13.70
C ALA A 334 0.13 -4.80 -13.41
N PHE A 335 0.22 -4.37 -12.14
CA PHE A 335 0.04 -2.98 -11.73
C PHE A 335 1.04 -2.05 -12.42
N LEU A 336 2.35 -2.36 -12.34
CA LEU A 336 3.40 -1.53 -12.94
C LEU A 336 3.21 -1.39 -14.45
N LYS A 337 2.88 -2.49 -15.14
CA LYS A 337 2.61 -2.47 -16.58
C LYS A 337 1.39 -1.65 -16.95
N ALA A 338 0.26 -1.87 -16.27
CA ALA A 338 -1.01 -1.23 -16.60
C ALA A 338 -0.99 0.27 -16.26
N SER A 339 -0.47 0.65 -15.10
CA SER A 339 -0.39 2.03 -14.66
C SER A 339 0.58 2.87 -15.51
N ALA A 340 1.69 2.28 -15.99
CA ALA A 340 2.60 2.92 -16.94
C ALA A 340 1.91 3.22 -18.28
N GLN A 341 1.02 2.35 -18.78
CA GLN A 341 0.29 2.57 -20.04
C GLN A 341 -0.60 3.81 -20.03
N VAL A 342 -0.96 4.29 -18.85
CA VAL A 342 -1.81 5.48 -18.68
C VAL A 342 -1.06 6.68 -18.08
N GLY A 343 0.27 6.56 -17.99
CA GLY A 343 1.16 7.68 -17.67
C GLY A 343 1.44 7.89 -16.19
N LEU A 344 1.18 6.91 -15.31
CA LEU A 344 1.68 6.97 -13.94
C LEU A 344 3.20 6.83 -13.95
N GLY A 345 3.90 7.83 -13.42
CA GLY A 345 5.36 7.88 -13.41
C GLY A 345 5.97 6.76 -12.59
N LYS A 346 7.16 6.28 -12.98
CA LYS A 346 7.84 5.16 -12.31
C LYS A 346 8.06 5.41 -10.82
N ASP A 347 8.42 6.64 -10.44
CA ASP A 347 8.64 6.99 -9.04
C ASP A 347 7.33 6.96 -8.24
N ASP A 348 6.21 7.41 -8.85
CA ASP A 348 4.90 7.37 -8.21
C ASP A 348 4.35 5.96 -8.11
N GLN A 349 4.62 5.08 -9.09
CA GLN A 349 4.22 3.67 -9.05
C GLN A 349 4.78 2.93 -7.82
N THR A 350 5.95 3.32 -7.33
CA THR A 350 6.62 2.64 -6.21
C THR A 350 6.27 3.21 -4.84
N LYS A 351 5.53 4.31 -4.78
CA LYS A 351 5.04 4.88 -3.52
C LYS A 351 3.90 4.05 -2.94
N VAL A 352 3.86 3.98 -1.60
CA VAL A 352 2.99 3.05 -0.85
C VAL A 352 1.51 3.19 -1.17
N PHE A 353 1.01 4.42 -1.33
CA PHE A 353 -0.42 4.66 -1.50
C PHE A 353 -0.89 4.68 -2.97
N ALA A 354 0.00 4.69 -3.96
CA ALA A 354 -0.39 4.66 -5.37
C ALA A 354 -1.18 3.38 -5.74
N PRO A 355 -0.71 2.16 -5.40
CA PRO A 355 -1.48 0.94 -5.66
C PRO A 355 -2.78 0.87 -4.87
N LEU A 356 -2.88 1.50 -3.68
CA LEU A 356 -4.13 1.55 -2.91
C LEU A 356 -5.19 2.39 -3.64
N GLY A 357 -4.81 3.56 -4.15
CA GLY A 357 -5.71 4.39 -4.97
C GLY A 357 -6.16 3.67 -6.26
N TRP A 358 -5.22 3.00 -6.92
CA TRP A 358 -5.49 2.16 -8.09
C TRP A 358 -6.49 1.05 -7.77
N SER A 359 -6.25 0.29 -6.72
CA SER A 359 -7.10 -0.82 -6.27
C SER A 359 -8.51 -0.35 -5.91
N THR A 360 -8.64 0.75 -5.16
CA THR A 360 -9.93 1.32 -4.76
C THR A 360 -10.78 1.65 -5.98
N ILE A 361 -10.21 2.30 -7.00
CA ILE A 361 -10.96 2.68 -8.21
C ILE A 361 -11.32 1.47 -9.04
N LEU A 362 -10.43 0.49 -9.24
CA LEU A 362 -10.78 -0.72 -10.00
C LEU A 362 -11.78 -1.62 -9.26
N THR A 363 -11.76 -1.63 -7.94
CA THR A 363 -12.81 -2.29 -7.15
C THR A 363 -14.16 -1.61 -7.35
N TYR A 364 -14.20 -0.27 -7.35
CA TYR A 364 -15.40 0.44 -7.73
C TYR A 364 -15.82 0.17 -9.17
N ALA A 365 -14.89 0.15 -10.11
CA ALA A 365 -15.23 -0.15 -11.51
C ALA A 365 -15.91 -1.52 -11.63
N LYS A 366 -15.40 -2.56 -10.96
CA LYS A 366 -16.04 -3.89 -10.87
C LYS A 366 -17.46 -3.82 -10.31
N VAL A 367 -17.64 -3.12 -9.20
CA VAL A 367 -18.93 -2.98 -8.53
C VAL A 367 -19.93 -2.22 -9.41
N LEU A 368 -19.49 -1.11 -10.01
CA LEU A 368 -20.35 -0.24 -10.82
C LEU A 368 -20.74 -0.90 -12.16
N ASP A 369 -19.79 -1.61 -12.79
CA ASP A 369 -20.07 -2.32 -14.04
C ASP A 369 -21.08 -3.47 -13.82
N ALA A 370 -20.94 -4.19 -12.70
CA ALA A 370 -21.89 -5.23 -12.32
C ALA A 370 -23.31 -4.70 -12.02
N ILE A 371 -23.44 -3.46 -11.52
CA ILE A 371 -24.73 -2.80 -11.30
C ILE A 371 -25.34 -2.33 -12.63
N GLY A 372 -24.49 -1.84 -13.55
CA GLY A 372 -24.89 -1.16 -14.77
C GLY A 372 -25.21 0.32 -14.55
N PRO A 373 -24.81 1.21 -15.51
CA PRO A 373 -24.81 2.66 -15.33
C PRO A 373 -26.15 3.25 -14.91
N ASP A 374 -27.26 2.77 -15.51
CA ASP A 374 -28.61 3.28 -15.24
C ASP A 374 -29.18 2.92 -13.85
N LYS A 375 -28.53 1.99 -13.14
CA LYS A 375 -28.96 1.48 -11.83
C LYS A 375 -28.04 1.88 -10.68
N ILE A 376 -27.02 2.69 -10.96
CA ILE A 376 -26.08 3.14 -9.95
C ILE A 376 -26.76 4.14 -9.01
N THR A 377 -26.90 3.73 -7.76
CA THR A 377 -27.39 4.54 -6.62
C THR A 377 -26.52 4.27 -5.41
N PRO A 378 -26.51 5.14 -4.39
CA PRO A 378 -25.81 4.84 -3.13
C PRO A 378 -26.24 3.49 -2.51
N ALA A 379 -27.53 3.13 -2.63
CA ALA A 379 -28.04 1.88 -2.10
C ALA A 379 -27.54 0.65 -2.89
N SER A 380 -27.58 0.68 -4.23
CA SER A 380 -27.10 -0.43 -5.04
C SER A 380 -25.59 -0.67 -4.89
N VAL A 381 -24.80 0.42 -4.79
CA VAL A 381 -23.36 0.31 -4.54
C VAL A 381 -23.09 -0.28 -3.14
N THR A 382 -23.84 0.17 -2.13
CA THR A 382 -23.73 -0.38 -0.76
C THR A 382 -23.97 -1.89 -0.74
N GLU A 383 -25.04 -2.35 -1.38
CA GLU A 383 -25.39 -3.77 -1.40
C GLU A 383 -24.34 -4.64 -2.10
N GLN A 384 -23.70 -4.13 -3.15
CA GLN A 384 -22.61 -4.83 -3.82
C GLN A 384 -21.32 -4.85 -2.99
N LEU A 385 -20.97 -3.73 -2.34
CA LEU A 385 -19.78 -3.66 -1.47
C LEU A 385 -19.90 -4.57 -0.24
N LYS A 386 -21.09 -4.67 0.37
CA LYS A 386 -21.35 -5.62 1.48
C LYS A 386 -21.09 -7.07 1.09
N LYS A 387 -21.32 -7.42 -0.17
CA LYS A 387 -21.17 -8.78 -0.70
C LYS A 387 -19.84 -9.00 -1.41
N PHE A 388 -18.96 -7.99 -1.46
CA PHE A 388 -17.68 -8.09 -2.15
C PHE A 388 -16.75 -9.06 -1.43
N PRO A 389 -16.43 -10.24 -2.03
CA PRO A 389 -15.64 -11.27 -1.37
C PRO A 389 -14.13 -11.12 -1.62
N GLY A 390 -13.72 -10.17 -2.45
CA GLY A 390 -12.39 -10.10 -3.04
C GLY A 390 -12.37 -10.71 -4.47
N PRO A 391 -11.20 -11.07 -5.00
CA PRO A 391 -9.89 -10.66 -4.50
C PRO A 391 -9.69 -9.15 -4.56
N VAL A 392 -8.85 -8.63 -3.67
CA VAL A 392 -8.44 -7.22 -3.68
C VAL A 392 -7.18 -7.08 -4.54
N ILE A 393 -7.18 -6.16 -5.48
CA ILE A 393 -6.01 -5.91 -6.34
C ILE A 393 -4.80 -5.53 -5.48
N MET A 394 -3.70 -6.25 -5.62
CA MET A 394 -2.49 -6.14 -4.79
C MET A 394 -2.78 -6.31 -3.28
N GLY A 395 -3.85 -6.99 -2.92
CA GLY A 395 -4.31 -7.20 -1.57
C GLY A 395 -4.63 -8.65 -1.27
N ALA A 396 -5.43 -8.88 -0.23
CA ALA A 396 -5.86 -10.21 0.16
C ALA A 396 -6.76 -10.86 -0.91
N ALA A 397 -6.68 -12.19 -1.02
CA ALA A 397 -7.52 -12.97 -1.92
C ALA A 397 -8.99 -12.93 -1.51
N GLU A 398 -9.25 -12.94 -0.22
CA GLU A 398 -10.58 -12.94 0.35
C GLU A 398 -10.71 -11.85 1.40
N VAL A 399 -11.85 -11.16 1.38
CA VAL A 399 -12.24 -10.15 2.36
C VAL A 399 -13.68 -10.39 2.81
N GLU A 400 -13.98 -10.03 4.06
CA GLU A 400 -15.31 -10.16 4.64
C GLU A 400 -15.63 -8.91 5.45
N CYS A 401 -16.50 -8.06 4.90
CA CYS A 401 -16.93 -6.83 5.56
C CYS A 401 -17.97 -7.13 6.65
N GLY A 402 -17.89 -6.41 7.77
CA GLY A 402 -18.80 -6.63 8.92
C GLY A 402 -18.39 -7.78 9.84
N LYS A 403 -17.25 -8.42 9.59
CA LYS A 403 -16.71 -9.52 10.41
C LYS A 403 -16.41 -9.07 11.87
N TYR A 404 -16.06 -7.82 12.08
CA TYR A 404 -15.68 -7.29 13.38
C TYR A 404 -16.79 -6.38 13.94
N PRO A 405 -17.50 -6.77 15.02
CA PRO A 405 -18.60 -5.97 15.58
C PRO A 405 -18.18 -4.58 16.06
N ASP A 406 -16.94 -4.44 16.56
CA ASP A 406 -16.34 -3.19 17.03
C ASP A 406 -15.65 -2.39 15.93
N ALA A 407 -15.49 -2.97 14.73
CA ALA A 407 -14.90 -2.33 13.55
C ALA A 407 -15.61 -2.78 12.25
N PRO A 408 -16.93 -2.53 12.10
CA PRO A 408 -17.74 -3.12 11.02
C PRO A 408 -17.33 -2.67 9.60
N ALA A 409 -16.58 -1.60 9.47
CA ALA A 409 -16.05 -1.15 8.18
C ALA A 409 -14.85 -1.99 7.72
N VAL A 410 -14.21 -2.75 8.61
CA VAL A 410 -13.00 -3.51 8.30
C VAL A 410 -13.37 -4.82 7.60
N CYS A 411 -12.87 -4.99 6.38
CA CYS A 411 -13.10 -6.19 5.56
C CYS A 411 -11.91 -7.14 5.54
N ASN A 412 -10.72 -6.67 5.93
CA ASN A 412 -9.47 -7.43 5.92
C ASN A 412 -8.66 -7.20 7.19
N ASP A 413 -8.00 -8.26 7.68
CA ASP A 413 -7.14 -8.25 8.84
C ASP A 413 -5.74 -8.80 8.56
N GLN A 414 -5.38 -8.95 7.29
CA GLN A 414 -4.16 -9.61 6.88
C GLN A 414 -3.08 -8.60 6.50
N ALA A 415 -1.83 -8.97 6.77
CA ALA A 415 -0.65 -8.25 6.30
C ALA A 415 0.44 -9.21 5.83
N ARG A 416 1.40 -8.69 5.08
CA ARG A 416 2.62 -9.38 4.63
C ARG A 416 3.85 -8.65 5.13
N PHE A 417 4.95 -9.37 5.22
CA PHE A 417 6.23 -8.84 5.65
C PHE A 417 7.29 -8.99 4.56
N TYR A 418 8.03 -7.93 4.35
CA TYR A 418 9.07 -7.84 3.33
C TYR A 418 10.40 -7.44 3.95
N GLN A 419 11.46 -8.13 3.60
CA GLN A 419 12.84 -7.74 3.92
C GLN A 419 13.38 -6.84 2.82
N TYR A 420 13.92 -5.68 3.18
CA TYR A 420 14.69 -4.89 2.24
C TYR A 420 16.12 -5.45 2.13
N GLU A 421 16.55 -5.75 0.90
CA GLU A 421 17.85 -6.35 0.59
C GLU A 421 18.85 -5.39 -0.07
N GLY A 422 18.52 -4.10 -0.09
CA GLY A 422 19.33 -3.08 -0.78
C GLY A 422 18.95 -2.88 -2.24
N LYS A 423 19.34 -1.72 -2.81
CA LYS A 423 19.15 -1.36 -4.22
C LYS A 423 17.70 -1.47 -4.70
N GLY A 424 16.74 -1.07 -3.85
CA GLY A 424 15.31 -1.10 -4.17
C GLY A 424 14.67 -2.48 -4.22
N ARG A 425 15.35 -3.54 -3.76
CA ARG A 425 14.81 -4.90 -3.76
C ARG A 425 14.14 -5.24 -2.44
N PHE A 426 12.93 -5.77 -2.54
CA PHE A 426 12.15 -6.29 -1.42
C PHE A 426 11.87 -7.76 -1.63
N LYS A 427 12.19 -8.58 -0.63
CA LYS A 427 11.93 -10.01 -0.60
C LYS A 427 10.74 -10.29 0.30
N PRO A 428 9.68 -10.95 -0.17
CA PRO A 428 8.60 -11.39 0.70
C PRO A 428 9.13 -12.44 1.70
N LEU A 429 8.80 -12.25 2.98
CA LEU A 429 9.15 -13.14 4.07
C LEU A 429 8.00 -14.04 4.49
N THR A 430 6.77 -13.59 4.25
CA THR A 430 5.55 -14.29 4.63
C THR A 430 4.52 -14.25 3.51
N ASP A 431 3.61 -15.19 3.53
CA ASP A 431 2.30 -15.01 2.93
C ASP A 431 1.46 -14.03 3.75
N TRP A 432 0.17 -13.95 3.45
CA TRP A 432 -0.79 -13.18 4.22
C TRP A 432 -0.97 -13.79 5.60
N ILE A 433 -0.61 -13.06 6.65
CA ILE A 433 -0.78 -13.51 8.04
C ILE A 433 -1.82 -12.65 8.75
N ARG A 434 -2.50 -13.24 9.74
CA ARG A 434 -3.56 -12.62 10.53
C ARG A 434 -3.07 -12.24 11.93
N PRO A 435 -3.75 -11.31 12.62
CA PRO A 435 -3.48 -11.06 14.05
C PRO A 435 -3.71 -12.31 14.89
N PRO A 436 -3.16 -12.37 16.12
CA PRO A 436 -3.48 -13.44 17.06
C PRO A 436 -4.97 -13.52 17.32
N GLN A 437 -5.51 -14.72 17.36
CA GLN A 437 -6.90 -14.97 17.78
C GLN A 437 -7.03 -14.89 19.29
#